data_4ac899558e3ecde9eda6e5547c33bb01
#
_entry.id   4ac899558e3ecde9eda6e5547c33bb01
#
_cell.length_a   1.000
_cell.length_b   1.000
_cell.length_c   1.000
_cell.angle_alpha   90.00
_cell.angle_beta   90.00
_cell.angle_gamma   90.00
#
_symmetry.space_group_name_H-M   'P 1'
#
loop_
_entity.id
_entity.type
_entity.pdbx_description
1 polymer ?
#
loop_
_entity_poly.entity_id
_entity_poly.type
_entity_poly.pdbx_seq_one_letter_code
_entity_poly.pdbx_strand_id
1 'polypeptide(L)'
;MSIKIGVPSNTIYDRIFSRFDEIKDTFGLELKRLPESKLIDLFHLNQFDIALLSPIGYASNPSNADLRIIPSACLATASATGLAEFSFKSGLTDLRTCAVDGSGDFLIETAKILLEERYSIAPNFVDSAPPVSRMLEQADSAIAWGKADSAAMSMDISELWFDSYEMPLPIAFWVVRNEEYPEQIVDIIKGLHERDIPIEESIYSEIDNSGEAELLGKLFWYWSQDIENALEETFQLLFCRQMIPVIPAIKILGRETELLK
;
A
#
# COMPACT_ATOMS: atom_id res chain seq x y z
N MET A 1 2.88 11.33 -28.30
CA MET A 1 3.67 10.48 -27.38
C MET A 1 2.68 9.98 -26.35
N SER A 2 2.61 8.69 -26.06
CA SER A 2 1.67 8.17 -25.06
C SER A 2 2.25 8.36 -23.65
N ILE A 3 1.39 8.67 -22.69
CA ILE A 3 1.75 8.77 -21.26
C ILE A 3 1.61 7.38 -20.63
N LYS A 4 2.69 6.85 -20.10
CA LYS A 4 2.75 5.50 -19.54
C LYS A 4 2.53 5.53 -18.05
N ILE A 5 1.51 4.82 -17.59
CA ILE A 5 1.09 4.73 -16.19
C ILE A 5 1.36 3.31 -15.66
N GLY A 6 2.11 3.21 -14.58
CA GLY A 6 2.34 1.97 -13.88
C GLY A 6 1.48 1.88 -12.61
N VAL A 7 0.80 0.74 -12.40
CA VAL A 7 -0.01 0.51 -11.19
C VAL A 7 0.19 -0.91 -10.66
N PRO A 8 0.02 -1.14 -9.34
CA PRO A 8 0.08 -2.48 -8.79
C PRO A 8 -1.02 -3.39 -9.36
N SER A 9 -0.75 -4.69 -9.44
CA SER A 9 -1.68 -5.66 -10.00
C SER A 9 -2.82 -6.05 -9.06
N ASN A 10 -2.70 -5.78 -7.76
CA ASN A 10 -3.73 -6.10 -6.79
C ASN A 10 -5.00 -5.26 -7.02
N THR A 11 -6.17 -5.91 -6.96
CA THR A 11 -7.47 -5.28 -7.24
C THR A 11 -7.93 -4.27 -6.19
N ILE A 12 -7.31 -4.24 -5.01
CA ILE A 12 -7.62 -3.24 -3.97
C ILE A 12 -7.43 -1.80 -4.45
N TYR A 13 -6.56 -1.60 -5.46
CA TYR A 13 -6.27 -0.29 -6.03
C TYR A 13 -7.22 0.14 -7.14
N ASP A 14 -8.13 -0.72 -7.59
CA ASP A 14 -8.95 -0.50 -8.79
C ASP A 14 -9.75 0.80 -8.75
N ARG A 15 -10.26 1.22 -7.60
CA ARG A 15 -11.00 2.47 -7.44
C ARG A 15 -10.18 3.71 -7.76
N ILE A 16 -8.86 3.65 -7.57
CA ILE A 16 -7.93 4.77 -7.80
C ILE A 16 -7.75 5.07 -9.30
N PHE A 17 -8.01 4.09 -10.18
CA PHE A 17 -7.87 4.25 -11.62
C PHE A 17 -9.02 3.58 -12.42
N SER A 18 -10.18 3.42 -11.79
CA SER A 18 -11.36 2.76 -12.37
C SER A 18 -11.86 3.41 -13.67
N ARG A 19 -11.61 4.72 -13.84
CA ARG A 19 -12.05 5.48 -15.01
C ARG A 19 -10.98 5.57 -16.11
N PHE A 20 -9.95 4.76 -16.04
CA PHE A 20 -8.88 4.76 -17.06
C PHE A 20 -9.45 4.65 -18.49
N ASP A 21 -10.38 3.73 -18.72
CA ASP A 21 -10.97 3.50 -20.05
C ASP A 21 -11.81 4.68 -20.56
N GLU A 22 -12.34 5.53 -19.66
CA GLU A 22 -13.10 6.73 -20.03
C GLU A 22 -12.19 7.85 -20.57
N ILE A 23 -10.95 7.95 -20.07
CA ILE A 23 -10.08 9.11 -20.32
C ILE A 23 -8.83 8.77 -21.16
N LYS A 24 -8.49 7.49 -21.35
CA LYS A 24 -7.23 7.06 -21.99
C LYS A 24 -7.03 7.66 -23.38
N ASP A 25 -8.10 7.70 -24.20
CA ASP A 25 -8.00 8.21 -25.57
C ASP A 25 -7.88 9.74 -25.61
N THR A 26 -8.46 10.44 -24.63
CA THR A 26 -8.39 11.91 -24.53
C THR A 26 -6.98 12.39 -24.26
N PHE A 27 -6.25 11.68 -23.40
CA PHE A 27 -4.91 12.05 -22.97
C PHE A 27 -3.80 11.16 -23.55
N GLY A 28 -4.14 10.17 -24.36
CA GLY A 28 -3.18 9.22 -24.96
C GLY A 28 -2.49 8.37 -23.88
N LEU A 29 -3.25 7.77 -22.96
CA LEU A 29 -2.71 7.02 -21.83
C LEU A 29 -2.52 5.55 -22.14
N GLU A 30 -1.43 4.98 -21.62
CA GLU A 30 -1.18 3.54 -21.57
C GLU A 30 -1.01 3.11 -20.10
N LEU A 31 -1.85 2.18 -19.63
CA LEU A 31 -1.77 1.67 -18.26
C LEU A 31 -1.25 0.24 -18.23
N LYS A 32 -0.31 -0.03 -17.35
CA LYS A 32 0.23 -1.37 -17.12
C LYS A 32 0.13 -1.76 -15.65
N ARG A 33 -0.49 -2.93 -15.39
CA ARG A 33 -0.56 -3.54 -14.06
C ARG A 33 0.59 -4.51 -13.85
N LEU A 34 1.26 -4.43 -12.72
CA LEU A 34 2.43 -5.24 -12.41
C LEU A 34 2.47 -5.59 -10.92
N PRO A 35 3.11 -6.71 -10.54
CA PRO A 35 3.52 -6.92 -9.15
C PRO A 35 4.32 -5.71 -8.66
N GLU A 36 4.16 -5.35 -7.38
CA GLU A 36 4.68 -4.09 -6.83
C GLU A 36 6.21 -3.97 -6.99
N SER A 37 6.96 -5.01 -6.66
CA SER A 37 8.42 -5.02 -6.80
C SER A 37 8.85 -4.74 -8.25
N LYS A 38 8.20 -5.36 -9.22
CA LYS A 38 8.48 -5.14 -10.65
C LYS A 38 8.07 -3.75 -11.12
N LEU A 39 6.98 -3.21 -10.59
CA LEU A 39 6.53 -1.85 -10.87
C LEU A 39 7.58 -0.84 -10.42
N ILE A 40 8.09 -0.99 -9.20
CA ILE A 40 9.15 -0.16 -8.62
C ILE A 40 10.40 -0.17 -9.51
N ASP A 41 10.89 -1.35 -9.87
CA ASP A 41 12.08 -1.50 -10.73
C ASP A 41 11.91 -0.78 -12.07
N LEU A 42 10.78 -1.01 -12.74
CA LEU A 42 10.51 -0.41 -14.06
C LEU A 42 10.28 1.10 -13.99
N PHE A 43 9.69 1.60 -12.89
CA PHE A 43 9.57 3.04 -12.68
C PHE A 43 10.93 3.69 -12.51
N HIS A 44 11.84 3.10 -11.74
CA HIS A 44 13.20 3.61 -11.58
C HIS A 44 14.05 3.49 -12.87
N LEU A 45 13.69 2.59 -13.77
CA LEU A 45 14.29 2.48 -15.10
C LEU A 45 13.62 3.39 -16.17
N ASN A 46 12.82 4.37 -15.76
CA ASN A 46 12.12 5.33 -16.63
C ASN A 46 11.18 4.67 -17.66
N GLN A 47 10.58 3.51 -17.31
CA GLN A 47 9.63 2.83 -18.19
C GLN A 47 8.19 3.36 -18.03
N PHE A 48 7.93 4.14 -16.99
CA PHE A 48 6.67 4.81 -16.70
C PHE A 48 6.90 6.29 -16.42
N ASP A 49 6.00 7.13 -16.92
CA ASP A 49 6.00 8.58 -16.63
C ASP A 49 5.40 8.84 -15.25
N ILE A 50 4.42 8.03 -14.86
CA ILE A 50 3.67 8.13 -13.61
C ILE A 50 3.53 6.72 -13.03
N ALA A 51 3.58 6.59 -11.71
CA ALA A 51 3.27 5.32 -11.06
C ALA A 51 2.51 5.49 -9.74
N LEU A 52 1.66 4.51 -9.41
CA LEU A 52 1.07 4.36 -8.10
C LEU A 52 2.03 3.51 -7.26
N LEU A 53 2.80 4.14 -6.38
CA LEU A 53 3.88 3.51 -5.62
C LEU A 53 3.56 3.45 -4.13
N SER A 54 4.11 2.44 -3.47
CA SER A 54 4.16 2.35 -2.01
C SER A 54 5.28 3.22 -1.41
N PRO A 55 5.31 3.38 -0.08
CA PRO A 55 6.41 4.04 0.63
C PRO A 55 7.79 3.48 0.27
N ILE A 56 7.94 2.16 0.19
CA ILE A 56 9.20 1.54 -0.25
C ILE A 56 9.53 1.97 -1.68
N GLY A 57 8.56 1.96 -2.58
CA GLY A 57 8.77 2.33 -3.98
C GLY A 57 9.23 3.77 -4.16
N TYR A 58 8.68 4.69 -3.37
CA TYR A 58 9.14 6.08 -3.37
C TYR A 58 10.55 6.23 -2.79
N ALA A 59 10.82 5.56 -1.66
CA ALA A 59 12.06 5.71 -0.91
C ALA A 59 13.25 4.94 -1.50
N SER A 60 13.01 3.88 -2.27
CA SER A 60 14.05 3.05 -2.89
C SER A 60 14.69 3.67 -4.13
N ASN A 61 14.52 4.97 -4.37
CA ASN A 61 14.99 5.65 -5.57
C ASN A 61 16.52 5.58 -5.74
N PRO A 62 17.07 4.66 -6.54
CA PRO A 62 18.50 4.47 -6.67
C PRO A 62 19.20 5.55 -7.51
N SER A 63 18.44 6.26 -8.33
CA SER A 63 18.97 7.29 -9.24
C SER A 63 18.98 8.68 -8.64
N ASN A 64 18.52 8.86 -7.38
CA ASN A 64 18.30 10.17 -6.76
C ASN A 64 17.44 11.12 -7.63
N ALA A 65 16.57 10.56 -8.46
CA ALA A 65 15.64 11.36 -9.27
C ALA A 65 14.79 12.23 -8.35
N ASP A 66 14.44 13.42 -8.82
CA ASP A 66 13.59 14.35 -8.07
C ASP A 66 12.11 13.91 -8.18
N LEU A 67 11.71 13.00 -7.28
CA LEU A 67 10.35 12.48 -7.23
C LEU A 67 9.41 13.45 -6.54
N ARG A 68 8.16 13.52 -7.03
CA ARG A 68 7.07 14.29 -6.46
C ARG A 68 5.86 13.41 -6.24
N ILE A 69 5.22 13.56 -5.08
CA ILE A 69 3.93 12.95 -4.80
C ILE A 69 2.84 13.87 -5.34
N ILE A 70 1.89 13.32 -6.07
CA ILE A 70 0.69 14.03 -6.52
C ILE A 70 -0.38 13.86 -5.44
N PRO A 71 -0.79 14.93 -4.72
CA PRO A 71 -1.77 14.84 -3.65
C PRO A 71 -3.18 14.67 -4.23
N SER A 72 -3.56 13.44 -4.49
CA SER A 72 -4.83 13.04 -5.10
C SER A 72 -5.32 11.73 -4.48
N ALA A 73 -6.06 10.92 -5.24
CA ALA A 73 -6.50 9.60 -4.77
C ALA A 73 -5.29 8.74 -4.40
N CYS A 74 -5.35 8.13 -3.24
CA CYS A 74 -4.33 7.25 -2.66
C CYS A 74 -5.01 6.11 -1.90
N LEU A 75 -4.25 5.23 -1.28
CA LEU A 75 -4.76 4.26 -0.32
C LEU A 75 -3.93 4.33 0.95
N ALA A 76 -4.62 4.55 2.07
CA ALA A 76 -4.08 4.36 3.41
C ALA A 76 -5.14 3.71 4.31
N THR A 77 -4.72 3.11 5.42
CA THR A 77 -5.60 2.35 6.32
C THR A 77 -5.40 2.76 7.77
N ALA A 78 -6.44 2.59 8.59
CA ALA A 78 -6.33 2.66 10.05
C ALA A 78 -7.23 1.59 10.67
N SER A 79 -6.70 0.87 11.66
CA SER A 79 -7.35 -0.23 12.36
C SER A 79 -7.74 -1.39 11.42
N ALA A 80 -8.66 -2.27 11.77
CA ALA A 80 -8.95 -3.49 11.04
C ALA A 80 -9.71 -3.21 9.73
N THR A 81 -9.12 -3.56 8.59
CA THR A 81 -9.68 -3.29 7.26
C THR A 81 -9.99 -4.54 6.45
N GLY A 82 -9.42 -5.69 6.80
CA GLY A 82 -9.53 -6.93 6.05
C GLY A 82 -8.74 -6.94 4.74
N LEU A 83 -7.82 -6.00 4.52
CA LEU A 83 -7.01 -5.97 3.31
C LEU A 83 -5.94 -7.06 3.26
N ALA A 84 -5.34 -7.36 4.40
CA ALA A 84 -4.39 -8.47 4.54
C ALA A 84 -4.39 -8.97 5.98
N GLU A 85 -4.21 -10.27 6.14
CA GLU A 85 -4.22 -10.92 7.44
C GLU A 85 -2.98 -11.77 7.66
N PHE A 86 -2.54 -11.80 8.92
CA PHE A 86 -1.63 -12.77 9.45
C PHE A 86 -2.44 -13.88 10.13
N SER A 87 -2.37 -15.09 9.60
CA SER A 87 -3.11 -16.27 10.06
C SER A 87 -2.18 -17.34 10.59
N PHE A 88 -2.60 -18.09 11.60
CA PHE A 88 -1.80 -19.15 12.20
C PHE A 88 -2.61 -20.35 12.66
N LYS A 89 -1.96 -21.50 12.72
CA LYS A 89 -2.57 -22.76 13.16
C LYS A 89 -3.05 -22.65 14.60
N SER A 90 -4.22 -23.18 14.89
CA SER A 90 -4.72 -23.29 16.25
C SER A 90 -3.79 -24.17 17.10
N GLY A 91 -3.50 -23.72 18.33
CA GLY A 91 -2.64 -24.47 19.28
C GLY A 91 -1.15 -24.40 18.98
N LEU A 92 -0.70 -23.50 18.14
CA LEU A 92 0.72 -23.28 17.84
C LEU A 92 1.47 -22.83 19.11
N THR A 93 2.61 -23.47 19.40
CA THR A 93 3.49 -23.12 20.51
C THR A 93 4.79 -22.45 20.07
N ASP A 94 5.14 -22.58 18.80
CA ASP A 94 6.36 -22.03 18.20
C ASP A 94 6.08 -21.72 16.72
N LEU A 95 6.54 -20.56 16.23
CA LEU A 95 6.31 -20.10 14.88
C LEU A 95 7.65 -20.06 14.14
N ARG A 96 7.92 -21.07 13.32
CA ARG A 96 9.19 -21.23 12.59
C ARG A 96 9.10 -20.91 11.13
N THR A 97 7.93 -21.12 10.52
CA THR A 97 7.70 -20.93 9.10
C THR A 97 6.45 -20.08 8.85
N CYS A 98 6.55 -19.18 7.89
CA CYS A 98 5.43 -18.34 7.46
C CYS A 98 5.32 -18.37 5.94
N ALA A 99 4.20 -18.86 5.44
CA ALA A 99 3.87 -18.79 4.02
C ALA A 99 3.41 -17.36 3.68
N VAL A 100 3.82 -16.83 2.52
CA VAL A 100 3.58 -15.42 2.16
C VAL A 100 3.03 -15.35 0.74
N ASP A 101 1.90 -14.66 0.57
CA ASP A 101 1.34 -14.29 -0.72
C ASP A 101 1.66 -12.83 -1.02
N GLY A 102 2.31 -12.57 -2.16
CA GLY A 102 2.73 -11.21 -2.54
C GLY A 102 4.02 -10.76 -1.85
N SER A 103 5.00 -11.65 -1.72
CA SER A 103 6.35 -11.28 -1.26
C SER A 103 6.89 -10.10 -2.07
N GLY A 104 7.31 -9.04 -1.36
CA GLY A 104 7.73 -7.77 -1.94
C GLY A 104 6.63 -6.71 -2.08
N ASP A 105 5.37 -7.04 -1.79
CA ASP A 105 4.32 -6.03 -1.65
C ASP A 105 4.46 -5.33 -0.30
N PHE A 106 4.32 -4.00 -0.27
CA PHE A 106 4.60 -3.18 0.92
C PHE A 106 3.80 -3.60 2.16
N LEU A 107 2.50 -3.89 2.02
CA LEU A 107 1.67 -4.30 3.15
C LEU A 107 2.14 -5.64 3.74
N ILE A 108 2.59 -6.56 2.90
CA ILE A 108 3.14 -7.85 3.31
C ILE A 108 4.51 -7.69 4.00
N GLU A 109 5.36 -6.80 3.48
CA GLU A 109 6.64 -6.48 4.12
C GLU A 109 6.41 -5.77 5.48
N THR A 110 5.40 -4.92 5.59
CA THR A 110 4.98 -4.32 6.87
C THR A 110 4.58 -5.37 7.89
N ALA A 111 3.85 -6.42 7.47
CA ALA A 111 3.49 -7.53 8.34
C ALA A 111 4.73 -8.23 8.93
N LYS A 112 5.76 -8.45 8.11
CA LYS A 112 7.03 -9.06 8.58
C LYS A 112 7.72 -8.21 9.64
N ILE A 113 7.74 -6.87 9.44
CA ILE A 113 8.29 -5.92 10.42
C ILE A 113 7.53 -6.01 11.74
N LEU A 114 6.20 -5.98 11.69
CA LEU A 114 5.35 -6.00 12.87
C LEU A 114 5.49 -7.28 13.67
N LEU A 115 5.66 -8.44 13.01
CA LEU A 115 5.93 -9.71 13.68
C LEU A 115 7.23 -9.67 14.48
N GLU A 116 8.28 -9.11 13.90
CA GLU A 116 9.57 -9.00 14.58
C GLU A 116 9.52 -7.98 15.72
N GLU A 117 8.96 -6.79 15.49
CA GLU A 117 8.95 -5.72 16.49
C GLU A 117 8.04 -6.01 17.67
N ARG A 118 6.79 -6.42 17.40
CA ARG A 118 5.78 -6.55 18.44
C ARG A 118 5.87 -7.89 19.18
N TYR A 119 6.26 -8.94 18.46
CA TYR A 119 6.22 -10.30 19.00
C TYR A 119 7.60 -10.94 19.12
N SER A 120 8.68 -10.29 18.64
CA SER A 120 10.04 -10.87 18.57
C SER A 120 10.07 -12.17 17.78
N ILE A 121 9.25 -12.28 16.75
CA ILE A 121 9.08 -13.47 15.90
C ILE A 121 9.71 -13.17 14.53
N ALA A 122 10.70 -13.98 14.14
CA ALA A 122 11.35 -13.92 12.84
C ALA A 122 11.33 -15.31 12.18
N PRO A 123 10.21 -15.74 11.58
CA PRO A 123 10.09 -17.04 10.94
C PRO A 123 10.87 -17.08 9.62
N ASN A 124 11.09 -18.31 9.11
CA ASN A 124 11.52 -18.47 7.73
C ASN A 124 10.32 -18.21 6.80
N PHE A 125 10.41 -17.16 5.98
CA PHE A 125 9.37 -16.82 5.02
C PHE A 125 9.50 -17.64 3.73
N VAL A 126 8.37 -18.16 3.24
CA VAL A 126 8.28 -19.00 2.03
C VAL A 126 7.17 -18.47 1.14
N ASP A 127 7.47 -18.19 -0.12
CA ASP A 127 6.45 -17.78 -1.08
C ASP A 127 5.41 -18.89 -1.29
N SER A 128 4.14 -18.52 -1.21
CA SER A 128 3.03 -19.45 -1.40
C SER A 128 1.80 -18.70 -1.89
N ALA A 129 1.00 -19.35 -2.70
CA ALA A 129 -0.22 -18.78 -3.22
C ALA A 129 -1.44 -19.16 -2.36
N PRO A 130 -2.48 -18.31 -2.27
CA PRO A 130 -3.75 -18.61 -1.62
C PRO A 130 -4.41 -19.90 -2.17
N PRO A 131 -5.34 -20.49 -1.45
CA PRO A 131 -6.00 -20.02 -0.24
C PRO A 131 -5.16 -20.21 1.02
N VAL A 132 -5.44 -19.44 2.08
CA VAL A 132 -4.73 -19.48 3.37
C VAL A 132 -4.77 -20.89 4.00
N SER A 133 -5.86 -21.60 3.86
CA SER A 133 -5.97 -23.01 4.32
C SER A 133 -4.87 -23.89 3.76
N ARG A 134 -4.54 -23.76 2.46
CA ARG A 134 -3.46 -24.49 1.81
C ARG A 134 -2.07 -24.00 2.24
N MET A 135 -1.92 -22.69 2.44
CA MET A 135 -0.67 -22.11 2.95
C MET A 135 -0.34 -22.67 4.34
N LEU A 136 -1.36 -22.79 5.20
CA LEU A 136 -1.22 -23.37 6.55
C LEU A 136 -0.98 -24.89 6.56
N GLU A 137 -1.22 -25.64 5.48
CA GLU A 137 -0.77 -27.03 5.38
C GLU A 137 0.75 -27.12 5.31
N GLN A 138 1.41 -26.14 4.70
CA GLN A 138 2.85 -26.13 4.41
C GLN A 138 3.68 -25.34 5.43
N ALA A 139 3.08 -24.40 6.16
CA ALA A 139 3.75 -23.53 7.12
C ALA A 139 2.96 -23.42 8.44
N ASP A 140 3.61 -22.88 9.48
CA ASP A 140 3.00 -22.69 10.79
C ASP A 140 2.01 -21.51 10.78
N SER A 141 2.28 -20.53 9.91
CA SER A 141 1.49 -19.33 9.73
C SER A 141 1.46 -18.90 8.27
N ALA A 142 0.60 -17.95 7.95
CA ALA A 142 0.47 -17.36 6.62
C ALA A 142 0.22 -15.87 6.69
N ILE A 143 0.79 -15.10 5.75
CA ILE A 143 0.44 -13.70 5.47
C ILE A 143 -0.13 -13.66 4.06
N ALA A 144 -1.35 -13.18 3.93
CA ALA A 144 -2.02 -13.13 2.64
C ALA A 144 -2.93 -11.91 2.50
N TRP A 145 -3.15 -11.50 1.25
CA TRP A 145 -4.14 -10.50 0.90
C TRP A 145 -5.56 -11.00 1.16
N GLY A 146 -6.43 -10.11 1.66
CA GLY A 146 -7.81 -10.42 1.98
C GLY A 146 -7.98 -11.15 3.32
N LYS A 147 -9.23 -11.52 3.60
CA LYS A 147 -9.58 -12.28 4.79
C LYS A 147 -9.25 -13.75 4.63
N ALA A 148 -8.86 -14.39 5.74
CA ALA A 148 -8.60 -15.82 5.76
C ALA A 148 -9.86 -16.63 5.40
N ASP A 149 -9.69 -17.64 4.55
CA ASP A 149 -10.72 -18.59 4.14
C ASP A 149 -10.91 -19.76 5.13
N SER A 150 -10.20 -19.75 6.24
CA SER A 150 -10.15 -20.83 7.21
C SER A 150 -10.60 -20.36 8.61
N ALA A 151 -10.96 -21.33 9.46
CA ALA A 151 -11.20 -21.09 10.89
C ALA A 151 -9.90 -20.87 11.70
N ALA A 152 -8.81 -20.51 11.04
CA ALA A 152 -7.54 -20.15 11.67
C ALA A 152 -7.72 -18.87 12.49
N MET A 153 -6.93 -18.72 13.54
CA MET A 153 -6.82 -17.42 14.21
C MET A 153 -6.11 -16.45 13.27
N SER A 154 -6.63 -15.25 13.13
CA SER A 154 -6.03 -14.22 12.29
C SER A 154 -5.96 -12.89 12.98
N MET A 155 -5.03 -12.03 12.52
CA MET A 155 -4.86 -10.65 12.93
C MET A 155 -4.75 -9.80 11.67
N ASP A 156 -5.50 -8.69 11.62
CA ASP A 156 -5.44 -7.73 10.52
C ASP A 156 -4.13 -6.94 10.58
N ILE A 157 -3.44 -6.81 9.45
CA ILE A 157 -2.14 -6.13 9.39
C ILE A 157 -2.27 -4.63 9.65
N SER A 158 -3.34 -4.01 9.15
CA SER A 158 -3.59 -2.58 9.36
C SER A 158 -3.94 -2.28 10.82
N GLU A 159 -4.64 -3.19 11.50
CA GLU A 159 -4.92 -3.10 12.94
C GLU A 159 -3.63 -3.21 13.76
N LEU A 160 -2.78 -4.20 13.46
CA LEU A 160 -1.49 -4.36 14.12
C LEU A 160 -0.60 -3.13 13.98
N TRP A 161 -0.63 -2.49 12.80
CA TRP A 161 0.07 -1.23 12.57
C TRP A 161 -0.51 -0.12 13.45
N PHE A 162 -1.83 0.08 13.38
CA PHE A 162 -2.50 1.14 14.12
C PHE A 162 -2.32 1.02 15.63
N ASP A 163 -2.42 -0.20 16.16
CA ASP A 163 -2.15 -0.50 17.57
C ASP A 163 -0.69 -0.24 18.00
N SER A 164 0.24 -0.28 17.06
CA SER A 164 1.66 -0.09 17.35
C SER A 164 2.09 1.37 17.27
N TYR A 165 1.48 2.15 16.36
CA TYR A 165 1.95 3.49 16.01
C TYR A 165 0.88 4.59 16.15
N GLU A 166 -0.39 4.24 16.38
CA GLU A 166 -1.53 5.16 16.52
C GLU A 166 -1.70 6.13 15.33
N MET A 167 -1.30 5.69 14.13
CA MET A 167 -1.37 6.48 12.90
C MET A 167 -1.81 5.63 11.71
N PRO A 168 -2.36 6.25 10.64
CA PRO A 168 -2.67 5.53 9.41
C PRO A 168 -1.44 4.84 8.82
N LEU A 169 -1.64 3.74 8.09
CA LEU A 169 -0.62 3.11 7.25
C LEU A 169 -0.80 3.59 5.81
N PRO A 170 0.09 4.45 5.28
CA PRO A 170 0.08 4.79 3.85
C PRO A 170 0.47 3.56 3.04
N ILE A 171 -0.37 3.15 2.07
CA ILE A 171 -0.13 1.95 1.27
C ILE A 171 0.33 2.30 -0.14
N ALA A 172 -0.36 3.23 -0.81
CA ALA A 172 0.02 3.64 -2.16
C ALA A 172 -0.43 5.07 -2.48
N PHE A 173 0.39 5.79 -3.25
CA PHE A 173 0.14 7.14 -3.71
C PHE A 173 0.81 7.41 -5.06
N TRP A 174 0.30 8.39 -5.79
CA TRP A 174 0.81 8.74 -7.11
C TRP A 174 2.15 9.47 -7.04
N VAL A 175 3.09 9.01 -7.85
CA VAL A 175 4.46 9.55 -7.94
C VAL A 175 4.81 9.86 -9.38
N VAL A 176 5.49 10.99 -9.57
CA VAL A 176 6.01 11.47 -10.84
C VAL A 176 7.43 11.99 -10.65
N ARG A 177 8.23 12.03 -11.75
CA ARG A 177 9.52 12.74 -11.75
C ARG A 177 9.28 14.20 -12.04
N ASN A 178 9.90 15.08 -11.26
CA ASN A 178 9.74 16.53 -11.41
C ASN A 178 10.24 17.09 -12.76
N GLU A 179 11.17 16.39 -13.39
CA GLU A 179 11.85 16.86 -14.61
C GLU A 179 11.11 16.50 -15.91
N GLU A 180 10.23 15.51 -15.88
CA GLU A 180 9.68 14.86 -17.09
C GLU A 180 8.18 14.56 -17.00
N TYR A 181 7.37 15.31 -16.27
CA TYR A 181 5.94 15.04 -16.22
C TYR A 181 5.12 15.92 -17.19
N PRO A 182 4.00 15.41 -17.73
CA PRO A 182 3.09 16.19 -18.57
C PRO A 182 2.46 17.36 -17.81
N GLU A 183 2.31 18.52 -18.45
CA GLU A 183 1.65 19.69 -17.82
C GLU A 183 0.25 19.38 -17.26
N GLN A 184 -0.48 18.44 -17.89
CA GLN A 184 -1.83 18.04 -17.52
C GLN A 184 -1.86 16.91 -16.46
N ILE A 185 -0.73 16.57 -15.83
CA ILE A 185 -0.62 15.40 -14.95
C ILE A 185 -1.65 15.40 -13.82
N VAL A 186 -1.88 16.56 -13.22
CA VAL A 186 -2.83 16.69 -12.11
C VAL A 186 -4.27 16.43 -12.57
N ASP A 187 -4.64 16.89 -13.75
CA ASP A 187 -5.97 16.68 -14.33
C ASP A 187 -6.15 15.21 -14.75
N ILE A 188 -5.11 14.58 -15.29
CA ILE A 188 -5.10 13.16 -15.62
C ILE A 188 -5.37 12.34 -14.36
N ILE A 189 -4.56 12.54 -13.30
CA ILE A 189 -4.69 11.78 -12.06
C ILE A 189 -6.05 12.01 -11.39
N LYS A 190 -6.55 13.24 -11.36
CA LYS A 190 -7.91 13.54 -10.87
C LYS A 190 -9.01 12.91 -11.72
N GLY A 191 -8.76 12.67 -12.99
CA GLY A 191 -9.69 12.03 -13.90
C GLY A 191 -9.74 10.50 -13.77
N LEU A 192 -8.70 9.86 -13.22
CA LEU A 192 -8.54 8.41 -13.18
C LEU A 192 -9.42 7.71 -12.15
N HIS A 193 -9.58 8.29 -10.97
CA HIS A 193 -10.27 7.63 -9.87
C HIS A 193 -11.80 7.61 -10.03
N GLU A 194 -12.46 6.73 -9.31
CA GLU A 194 -13.92 6.65 -9.21
C GLU A 194 -14.53 8.02 -8.85
N ARG A 195 -15.64 8.41 -9.51
CA ARG A 195 -16.22 9.78 -9.34
C ARG A 195 -16.64 10.09 -7.93
N ASP A 196 -17.26 9.11 -7.28
CA ASP A 196 -17.85 9.24 -5.95
C ASP A 196 -17.03 8.50 -4.88
N ILE A 197 -15.72 8.31 -5.11
CA ILE A 197 -14.86 7.71 -4.12
C ILE A 197 -14.85 8.59 -2.86
N PRO A 198 -15.20 8.06 -1.68
CA PRO A 198 -15.23 8.86 -0.45
C PRO A 198 -13.82 9.27 -0.03
N ILE A 199 -13.70 10.35 0.76
CA ILE A 199 -12.41 10.72 1.36
C ILE A 199 -11.96 9.61 2.32
N GLU A 200 -12.89 9.14 3.17
CA GLU A 200 -12.70 7.98 4.04
C GLU A 200 -13.89 7.04 3.94
N GLU A 201 -13.63 5.76 4.10
CA GLU A 201 -14.62 4.69 4.11
C GLU A 201 -14.50 3.89 5.40
N SER A 202 -15.57 3.85 6.18
CA SER A 202 -15.62 3.10 7.44
C SER A 202 -15.94 1.63 7.18
N ILE A 203 -15.17 0.76 7.80
CA ILE A 203 -15.36 -0.70 7.78
C ILE A 203 -16.04 -1.12 9.07
N TYR A 204 -17.15 -1.82 8.95
CA TYR A 204 -17.95 -2.28 10.09
C TYR A 204 -17.95 -3.80 10.21
N SER A 205 -18.15 -4.30 11.43
CA SER A 205 -18.44 -5.71 11.70
C SER A 205 -19.78 -6.12 11.05
N GLU A 206 -20.00 -7.42 10.98
CA GLU A 206 -21.37 -7.91 10.76
C GLU A 206 -22.27 -7.46 11.93
N ILE A 207 -23.55 -7.23 11.61
CA ILE A 207 -24.56 -6.86 12.62
C ILE A 207 -24.70 -8.02 13.61
N ASP A 208 -24.46 -7.76 14.86
CA ASP A 208 -24.57 -8.74 15.92
C ASP A 208 -26.04 -8.98 16.37
N ASN A 209 -26.21 -9.82 17.41
CA ASN A 209 -27.53 -10.11 17.97
C ASN A 209 -28.21 -8.90 18.67
N SER A 210 -27.49 -7.82 18.92
CA SER A 210 -28.04 -6.55 19.45
C SER A 210 -28.60 -5.67 18.35
N GLY A 211 -28.31 -5.97 17.09
CA GLY A 211 -28.67 -5.16 15.93
C GLY A 211 -27.69 -4.02 15.63
N GLU A 212 -26.54 -4.02 16.26
CA GLU A 212 -25.50 -3.01 16.11
C GLU A 212 -24.30 -3.57 15.34
N ALA A 213 -23.65 -2.73 14.53
CA ALA A 213 -22.39 -3.01 13.86
C ALA A 213 -21.27 -2.15 14.48
N GLU A 214 -20.18 -2.79 14.86
CA GLU A 214 -19.03 -2.11 15.44
C GLU A 214 -18.11 -1.55 14.33
N LEU A 215 -17.58 -0.35 14.51
CA LEU A 215 -16.57 0.22 13.63
C LEU A 215 -15.25 -0.53 13.85
N LEU A 216 -14.78 -1.23 12.81
CA LEU A 216 -13.55 -2.01 12.85
C LEU A 216 -12.33 -1.18 12.41
N GLY A 217 -12.48 -0.42 11.33
CA GLY A 217 -11.38 0.35 10.76
C GLY A 217 -11.82 1.30 9.65
N LYS A 218 -10.83 1.91 8.98
CA LYS A 218 -11.05 2.90 7.93
C LYS A 218 -10.10 2.71 6.78
N LEU A 219 -10.59 2.97 5.56
CA LEU A 219 -9.80 3.21 4.36
C LEU A 219 -9.82 4.70 4.05
N PHE A 220 -8.67 5.27 3.73
CA PHE A 220 -8.51 6.64 3.27
C PHE A 220 -8.16 6.61 1.78
N TRP A 221 -9.00 7.30 0.99
CA TRP A 221 -8.89 7.30 -0.47
C TRP A 221 -8.31 8.60 -1.03
N TYR A 222 -8.01 9.58 -0.18
CA TYR A 222 -7.40 10.83 -0.59
C TYR A 222 -6.24 11.22 0.30
N TRP A 223 -5.23 11.81 -0.32
CA TRP A 223 -4.09 12.39 0.37
C TRP A 223 -4.52 13.46 1.37
N SER A 224 -3.99 13.40 2.58
CA SER A 224 -4.23 14.35 3.67
C SER A 224 -2.94 14.64 4.43
N GLN A 225 -2.97 15.65 5.30
CA GLN A 225 -1.84 15.96 6.18
C GLN A 225 -1.53 14.80 7.14
N ASP A 226 -2.55 14.07 7.61
CA ASP A 226 -2.35 12.93 8.50
C ASP A 226 -1.63 11.78 7.79
N ILE A 227 -1.95 11.53 6.51
CA ILE A 227 -1.24 10.54 5.69
C ILE A 227 0.21 10.98 5.43
N GLU A 228 0.44 12.27 5.22
CA GLU A 228 1.79 12.81 5.03
C GLU A 228 2.65 12.66 6.29
N ASN A 229 2.10 13.01 7.46
CA ASN A 229 2.77 12.82 8.74
C ASN A 229 3.08 11.32 9.00
N ALA A 230 2.10 10.45 8.73
CA ALA A 230 2.27 9.00 8.86
C ALA A 230 3.33 8.45 7.89
N LEU A 231 3.47 9.03 6.70
CA LEU A 231 4.50 8.65 5.73
C LEU A 231 5.91 9.03 6.22
N GLU A 232 6.09 10.16 6.91
CA GLU A 232 7.36 10.54 7.53
C GLU A 232 7.82 9.50 8.55
N GLU A 233 6.91 9.08 9.44
CA GLU A 233 7.19 8.04 10.45
C GLU A 233 7.43 6.67 9.79
N THR A 234 6.67 6.36 8.73
CA THR A 234 6.87 5.13 7.95
C THR A 234 8.29 5.09 7.37
N PHE A 235 8.80 6.19 6.81
CA PHE A 235 10.16 6.24 6.29
C PHE A 235 11.22 6.08 7.37
N GLN A 236 11.01 6.63 8.57
CA GLN A 236 11.92 6.43 9.71
C GLN A 236 11.99 4.96 10.09
N LEU A 237 10.83 4.28 10.19
CA LEU A 237 10.76 2.85 10.47
C LEU A 237 11.49 2.02 9.41
N LEU A 238 11.19 2.25 8.14
CA LEU A 238 11.82 1.54 7.02
C LEU A 238 13.34 1.73 7.00
N PHE A 239 13.83 2.93 7.33
CA PHE A 239 15.24 3.22 7.44
C PHE A 239 15.88 2.49 8.63
N CYS A 240 15.26 2.52 9.80
CA CYS A 240 15.74 1.78 10.99
C CYS A 240 15.82 0.26 10.71
N ARG A 241 14.93 -0.26 9.87
CA ARG A 241 14.90 -1.67 9.42
C ARG A 241 15.79 -1.96 8.23
N GLN A 242 16.57 -0.99 7.75
CA GLN A 242 17.47 -1.13 6.61
C GLN A 242 16.77 -1.54 5.29
N MET A 243 15.47 -1.28 5.19
CA MET A 243 14.69 -1.54 3.97
C MET A 243 14.85 -0.44 2.93
N ILE A 244 15.23 0.75 3.37
CA ILE A 244 15.56 1.88 2.50
C ILE A 244 16.94 2.44 2.88
N PRO A 245 17.71 2.96 1.91
CA PRO A 245 19.10 3.39 2.15
C PRO A 245 19.18 4.75 2.87
N VAL A 246 18.18 5.60 2.72
CA VAL A 246 18.09 6.93 3.31
C VAL A 246 16.65 7.29 3.61
N ILE A 247 16.41 8.19 4.55
CA ILE A 247 15.07 8.78 4.75
C ILE A 247 14.85 9.84 3.66
N PRO A 248 13.92 9.64 2.71
CA PRO A 248 13.69 10.60 1.65
C PRO A 248 12.93 11.83 2.17
N ALA A 249 13.17 12.99 1.57
CA ALA A 249 12.30 14.14 1.77
C ALA A 249 10.96 13.89 1.09
N ILE A 250 9.85 14.18 1.78
CA ILE A 250 8.52 14.17 1.18
C ILE A 250 8.39 15.45 0.36
N LYS A 251 8.22 15.29 -0.94
CA LYS A 251 8.08 16.39 -1.91
C LYS A 251 6.75 16.28 -2.61
N ILE A 252 5.89 17.28 -2.38
CA ILE A 252 4.55 17.33 -2.93
C ILE A 252 4.53 18.22 -4.17
N LEU A 253 3.96 17.72 -5.27
CA LEU A 253 3.83 18.49 -6.50
C LEU A 253 2.96 19.73 -6.27
N GLY A 254 3.49 20.90 -6.63
CA GLY A 254 2.81 22.20 -6.50
C GLY A 254 3.05 22.96 -5.18
N ARG A 255 3.69 22.34 -4.16
CA ARG A 255 4.00 23.05 -2.89
C ARG A 255 5.28 23.89 -2.92
N GLU A 256 6.15 23.72 -3.89
CA GLU A 256 7.44 24.42 -3.96
C GLU A 256 7.33 25.92 -4.22
N THR A 257 6.21 26.38 -4.74
CA THR A 257 5.97 27.79 -5.05
C THR A 257 5.68 28.62 -3.80
N GLU A 258 5.38 28.02 -2.66
CA GLU A 258 5.06 28.73 -1.41
C GLU A 258 6.28 29.08 -0.56
N LEU A 259 7.40 28.38 -0.74
CA LEU A 259 8.66 28.61 0.02
C LEU A 259 9.52 29.71 -0.58
N LEU A 260 9.19 30.26 -1.76
CA LEU A 260 9.91 31.30 -2.47
C LEU A 260 9.18 32.65 -2.49
N LYS A 261 8.11 32.83 -1.74
CA LYS A 261 7.39 34.09 -1.51
C LYS A 261 7.56 34.53 -0.05
#